data_a53c0d268af5be8edcd0176c7ebeeee4
#
_entry.id   a53c0d268af5be8edcd0176c7ebeeee4
#
_cell.length_a   1.000
_cell.length_b   1.000
_cell.length_c   1.000
_cell.angle_alpha   90.00
_cell.angle_beta   90.00
_cell.angle_gamma   90.00
#
_symmetry.space_group_name_H-M   'P 1'
#
loop_
_entity.id
_entity.type
_entity.pdbx_description
1 polymer ?
#
loop_
_entity_poly.entity_id
_entity_poly.type
_entity_poly.pdbx_seq_one_letter_code
_entity_poly.pdbx_strand_id
1 'polypeptide(L)'
;MLAVHPLLTGITGLTFEQVVMMIIGSVMIWLAIKKQYEPMLLLPIGFGAILANIPHSAAVAESGFLTSLYNFGIGNELFPILIFIGVGAMIDFSPLLTQPVTIFFGGAAQLGIFVAMLLALCANFIQPELFSLKEAAAIGIIGAADGPTSIYVGKIFAPKYIAPITVAAYSYMALVPIIQPPVIRLLTSKQERRIRMPAQGKTSVSRRVRILFPIVVTILAGIVSPESTALIG
;
A
#
# COMPACT_ATOMS: atom_id res chain seq x y z
N MET A 1 -2.81 47.15 -4.66
CA MET A 1 -3.14 45.70 -4.62
C MET A 1 -4.23 45.50 -5.65
N LEU A 2 -3.94 44.88 -6.78
CA LEU A 2 -4.95 44.48 -7.76
C LEU A 2 -5.76 43.36 -7.11
N ALA A 3 -7.05 43.58 -6.89
CA ALA A 3 -7.95 42.55 -6.38
C ALA A 3 -8.02 41.42 -7.43
N VAL A 4 -7.39 40.29 -7.13
CA VAL A 4 -7.44 39.11 -7.98
C VAL A 4 -8.91 38.67 -8.06
N HIS A 5 -9.42 38.54 -9.28
CA HIS A 5 -10.83 38.13 -9.48
C HIS A 5 -11.07 36.78 -8.81
N PRO A 6 -12.18 36.59 -8.06
CA PRO A 6 -12.43 35.36 -7.32
C PRO A 6 -12.32 34.08 -8.14
N LEU A 7 -12.57 34.14 -9.44
CA LEU A 7 -12.43 33.02 -10.39
C LEU A 7 -10.98 32.64 -10.72
N LEU A 8 -10.01 33.49 -10.41
CA LEU A 8 -8.58 33.26 -10.71
C LEU A 8 -7.78 32.82 -9.47
N THR A 9 -8.38 32.82 -8.29
CA THR A 9 -7.68 32.47 -7.03
C THR A 9 -7.09 31.07 -7.07
N GLY A 10 -7.74 30.10 -7.72
CA GLY A 10 -7.24 28.75 -7.91
C GLY A 10 -5.97 28.69 -8.77
N ILE A 11 -5.85 29.60 -9.76
CA ILE A 11 -4.67 29.62 -10.67
C ILE A 11 -3.52 30.37 -10.02
N THR A 12 -3.82 31.52 -9.40
CA THR A 12 -2.78 32.38 -8.80
C THR A 12 -2.21 31.81 -7.49
N GLY A 13 -2.93 30.87 -6.85
CA GLY A 13 -2.50 30.20 -5.62
C GLY A 13 -1.71 28.90 -5.85
N LEU A 14 -1.45 28.52 -7.12
CA LEU A 14 -0.72 27.27 -7.42
C LEU A 14 0.75 27.37 -6.97
N THR A 15 1.17 26.40 -6.14
CA THR A 15 2.57 26.21 -5.79
C THR A 15 3.22 25.19 -6.72
N PHE A 16 4.56 25.19 -6.78
CA PHE A 16 5.31 24.25 -7.62
C PHE A 16 5.01 22.79 -7.20
N GLU A 17 4.95 22.53 -5.90
CA GLU A 17 4.67 21.20 -5.32
C GLU A 17 3.27 20.70 -5.74
N GLN A 18 2.27 21.58 -5.71
CA GLN A 18 0.90 21.26 -6.14
C GLN A 18 0.85 20.89 -7.62
N VAL A 19 1.55 21.65 -8.47
CA VAL A 19 1.65 21.35 -9.92
C VAL A 19 2.30 19.99 -10.14
N VAL A 20 3.40 19.69 -9.45
CA VAL A 20 4.07 18.39 -9.53
C VAL A 20 3.11 17.25 -9.13
N MET A 21 2.38 17.40 -8.02
CA MET A 21 1.41 16.39 -7.58
C MET A 21 0.24 16.21 -8.55
N MET A 22 -0.24 17.29 -9.17
CA MET A 22 -1.28 17.21 -10.21
C MET A 22 -0.77 16.49 -11.46
N ILE A 23 0.48 16.71 -11.85
CA ILE A 23 1.14 15.98 -12.96
C ILE A 23 1.24 14.49 -12.61
N ILE A 24 1.72 14.15 -11.40
CA ILE A 24 1.79 12.77 -10.93
C ILE A 24 0.40 12.11 -10.99
N GLY A 25 -0.63 12.76 -10.45
CA GLY A 25 -2.01 12.27 -10.52
C GLY A 25 -2.49 12.05 -11.95
N SER A 26 -2.18 12.98 -12.86
CA SER A 26 -2.53 12.87 -14.28
C SER A 26 -1.81 11.68 -14.96
N VAL A 27 -0.54 11.47 -14.65
CA VAL A 27 0.23 10.30 -15.15
C VAL A 27 -0.37 9.00 -14.64
N MET A 28 -0.77 8.93 -13.37
CA MET A 28 -1.44 7.74 -12.81
C MET A 28 -2.75 7.44 -13.55
N ILE A 29 -3.58 8.45 -13.80
CA ILE A 29 -4.82 8.30 -14.59
C ILE A 29 -4.51 7.83 -16.01
N TRP A 30 -3.49 8.41 -16.65
CA TRP A 30 -3.08 8.00 -17.99
C TRP A 30 -2.59 6.54 -18.03
N LEU A 31 -1.80 6.10 -17.04
CA LEU A 31 -1.36 4.70 -16.90
C LEU A 31 -2.56 3.76 -16.71
N ALA A 32 -3.52 4.15 -15.88
CA ALA A 32 -4.73 3.38 -15.65
C ALA A 32 -5.54 3.18 -16.94
N ILE A 33 -5.79 4.26 -17.69
CA ILE A 33 -6.62 4.23 -18.90
C ILE A 33 -5.87 3.62 -20.08
N LYS A 34 -4.65 4.09 -20.36
CA LYS A 34 -3.92 3.72 -21.59
C LYS A 34 -3.22 2.39 -21.47
N LYS A 35 -2.67 2.09 -20.30
CA LYS A 35 -1.90 0.86 -20.04
C LYS A 35 -2.70 -0.20 -19.30
N GLN A 36 -3.89 0.12 -18.82
CA GLN A 36 -4.76 -0.77 -18.04
C GLN A 36 -4.06 -1.31 -16.77
N TYR A 37 -3.19 -0.47 -16.17
CA TYR A 37 -2.49 -0.81 -14.94
C TYR A 37 -3.38 -0.53 -13.74
N GLU A 38 -3.90 -1.58 -13.12
CA GLU A 38 -4.76 -1.51 -11.92
C GLU A 38 -5.73 -0.30 -11.94
N PRO A 39 -6.65 -0.20 -12.94
CA PRO A 39 -7.50 0.98 -13.09
C PRO A 39 -8.35 1.28 -11.85
N MET A 40 -8.74 0.24 -11.11
CA MET A 40 -9.54 0.38 -9.90
C MET A 40 -8.79 1.08 -8.76
N LEU A 41 -7.46 1.07 -8.78
CA LEU A 41 -6.62 1.75 -7.80
C LEU A 41 -6.09 3.08 -8.35
N LEU A 42 -5.47 3.08 -9.53
CA LEU A 42 -4.80 4.28 -10.04
C LEU A 42 -5.76 5.41 -10.41
N LEU A 43 -6.97 5.12 -10.91
CA LEU A 43 -7.93 6.17 -11.25
C LEU A 43 -8.36 6.98 -10.04
N PRO A 44 -8.90 6.37 -8.97
CA PRO A 44 -9.32 7.14 -7.80
C PRO A 44 -8.15 7.81 -7.08
N ILE A 45 -6.97 7.17 -6.99
CA ILE A 45 -5.78 7.78 -6.38
C ILE A 45 -5.33 8.99 -7.18
N GLY A 46 -5.19 8.87 -8.50
CA GLY A 46 -4.76 9.97 -9.36
C GLY A 46 -5.76 11.13 -9.36
N PHE A 47 -7.04 10.84 -9.39
CA PHE A 47 -8.08 11.86 -9.33
C PHE A 47 -8.14 12.54 -7.96
N GLY A 48 -8.06 11.76 -6.87
CA GLY A 48 -7.98 12.30 -5.51
C GLY A 48 -6.74 13.18 -5.30
N ALA A 49 -5.58 12.77 -5.84
CA ALA A 49 -4.35 13.56 -5.79
C ALA A 49 -4.51 14.90 -6.51
N ILE A 50 -5.18 14.94 -7.67
CA ILE A 50 -5.46 16.19 -8.37
C ILE A 50 -6.40 17.07 -7.53
N LEU A 51 -7.53 16.54 -7.05
CA LEU A 51 -8.51 17.31 -6.28
C LEU A 51 -7.92 17.89 -4.98
N ALA A 52 -7.05 17.10 -4.31
CA ALA A 52 -6.41 17.52 -3.06
C ALA A 52 -5.36 18.63 -3.27
N ASN A 53 -4.78 18.72 -4.47
CA ASN A 53 -3.75 19.70 -4.79
C ASN A 53 -4.24 20.91 -5.59
N ILE A 54 -5.56 21.03 -5.84
CA ILE A 54 -6.16 22.27 -6.35
C ILE A 54 -6.15 23.32 -5.22
N PRO A 55 -5.57 24.51 -5.42
CA PRO A 55 -5.59 25.54 -4.40
C PRO A 55 -7.01 25.89 -3.96
N HIS A 56 -7.22 26.03 -2.66
CA HIS A 56 -8.54 26.33 -2.07
C HIS A 56 -9.64 25.33 -2.44
N SER A 57 -9.29 24.08 -2.73
CA SER A 57 -10.25 23.04 -3.09
C SER A 57 -11.25 22.80 -1.97
N ALA A 58 -12.54 22.96 -2.28
CA ALA A 58 -13.62 22.62 -1.36
C ALA A 58 -13.65 21.13 -1.00
N ALA A 59 -13.03 20.26 -1.81
CA ALA A 59 -12.96 18.82 -1.55
C ALA A 59 -12.17 18.48 -0.29
N VAL A 60 -11.13 19.28 0.03
CA VAL A 60 -10.24 19.09 1.19
C VAL A 60 -10.43 20.17 2.27
N ALA A 61 -11.41 21.05 2.15
CA ALA A 61 -11.81 21.97 3.21
C ALA A 61 -12.25 21.20 4.46
N GLU A 62 -12.39 21.86 5.62
CA GLU A 62 -12.83 21.21 6.87
C GLU A 62 -14.13 20.42 6.71
N SER A 63 -15.08 20.93 5.93
CA SER A 63 -16.35 20.26 5.57
C SER A 63 -16.30 19.55 4.22
N GLY A 64 -15.14 19.44 3.60
CA GLY A 64 -14.95 18.80 2.31
C GLY A 64 -15.23 17.31 2.34
N PHE A 65 -15.71 16.77 1.22
CA PHE A 65 -16.06 15.34 1.16
C PHE A 65 -14.83 14.42 1.34
N LEU A 66 -13.65 14.80 0.83
CA LEU A 66 -12.42 14.03 1.03
C LEU A 66 -11.97 14.07 2.50
N THR A 67 -12.08 15.22 3.15
CA THR A 67 -11.80 15.36 4.59
C THR A 67 -12.77 14.53 5.41
N SER A 68 -14.04 14.55 5.08
CA SER A 68 -15.07 13.73 5.74
C SER A 68 -14.81 12.24 5.58
N LEU A 69 -14.49 11.78 4.37
CA LEU A 69 -14.12 10.39 4.11
C LEU A 69 -12.85 9.98 4.86
N TYR A 70 -11.85 10.84 4.90
CA TYR A 70 -10.63 10.60 5.65
C TYR A 70 -10.92 10.44 7.15
N ASN A 71 -11.62 11.38 7.74
CA ASN A 71 -11.93 11.35 9.18
C ASN A 71 -12.80 10.16 9.57
N PHE A 72 -13.82 9.85 8.75
CA PHE A 72 -14.72 8.73 8.99
C PHE A 72 -14.07 7.37 8.75
N GLY A 73 -13.24 7.26 7.74
CA GLY A 73 -12.74 5.96 7.28
C GLY A 73 -11.31 5.65 7.70
N ILE A 74 -10.39 6.58 7.47
CA ILE A 74 -8.95 6.37 7.77
C ILE A 74 -8.62 6.89 9.16
N GLY A 75 -9.14 8.06 9.52
CA GLY A 75 -8.90 8.69 10.81
C GLY A 75 -9.30 7.84 12.02
N ASN A 76 -10.34 7.05 11.90
CA ASN A 76 -10.81 6.10 12.93
C ASN A 76 -10.48 4.62 12.63
N GLU A 77 -9.65 4.33 11.61
CA GLU A 77 -9.19 2.99 11.22
C GLU A 77 -10.27 2.07 10.62
N LEU A 78 -11.48 2.57 10.41
CA LEU A 78 -12.58 1.74 9.92
C LEU A 78 -12.30 1.13 8.54
N PHE A 79 -11.82 1.93 7.58
CA PHE A 79 -11.55 1.43 6.23
C PHE A 79 -10.42 0.41 6.20
N PRO A 80 -9.25 0.61 6.84
CA PRO A 80 -8.23 -0.43 6.96
C PRO A 80 -8.77 -1.74 7.50
N ILE A 81 -9.53 -1.72 8.60
CA ILE A 81 -10.10 -2.93 9.21
C ILE A 81 -11.09 -3.62 8.27
N LEU A 82 -11.99 -2.87 7.61
CA LEU A 82 -12.93 -3.46 6.66
C LEU A 82 -12.22 -4.08 5.44
N ILE A 83 -11.13 -3.48 4.98
CA ILE A 83 -10.32 -4.05 3.90
C ILE A 83 -9.63 -5.33 4.37
N PHE A 84 -9.09 -5.39 5.58
CA PHE A 84 -8.50 -6.62 6.14
C PHE A 84 -9.52 -7.74 6.22
N ILE A 85 -10.72 -7.46 6.73
CA ILE A 85 -11.82 -8.45 6.75
C ILE A 85 -12.15 -8.93 5.33
N GLY A 86 -12.28 -8.00 4.38
CA GLY A 86 -12.61 -8.33 2.98
C GLY A 86 -11.52 -9.16 2.30
N VAL A 87 -10.27 -8.78 2.45
CA VAL A 87 -9.12 -9.50 1.89
C VAL A 87 -8.98 -10.86 2.57
N GLY A 88 -9.04 -10.90 3.91
CA GLY A 88 -8.94 -12.14 4.68
C GLY A 88 -9.99 -13.17 4.29
N ALA A 89 -11.23 -12.71 4.05
CA ALA A 89 -12.32 -13.59 3.60
C ALA A 89 -12.08 -14.19 2.19
N MET A 90 -11.25 -13.55 1.36
CA MET A 90 -10.92 -14.03 0.01
C MET A 90 -9.67 -14.90 -0.04
N ILE A 91 -8.86 -14.97 1.03
CA ILE A 91 -7.63 -15.74 1.04
C ILE A 91 -7.94 -17.25 1.02
N ASP A 92 -7.35 -17.94 0.06
CA ASP A 92 -7.34 -19.40 0.02
C ASP A 92 -6.01 -19.94 0.58
N PHE A 93 -6.06 -20.49 1.79
CA PHE A 93 -4.90 -21.08 2.45
C PHE A 93 -4.56 -22.50 1.94
N SER A 94 -5.34 -23.06 1.00
CA SER A 94 -5.11 -24.42 0.50
C SER A 94 -3.69 -24.63 -0.08
N PRO A 95 -3.10 -23.70 -0.86
CA PRO A 95 -1.73 -23.84 -1.35
C PRO A 95 -0.69 -23.97 -0.24
N LEU A 96 -0.83 -23.14 0.81
CA LEU A 96 0.06 -23.18 1.98
C LEU A 96 -0.06 -24.49 2.76
N LEU A 97 -1.28 -24.98 2.92
CA LEU A 97 -1.57 -26.23 3.66
C LEU A 97 -1.11 -27.47 2.90
N THR A 98 -1.10 -27.42 1.56
CA THR A 98 -0.63 -28.53 0.71
C THR A 98 0.87 -28.54 0.51
N GLN A 99 1.49 -27.36 0.55
CA GLN A 99 2.94 -27.18 0.40
C GLN A 99 3.50 -26.23 1.47
N PRO A 100 3.71 -26.68 2.69
CA PRO A 100 4.20 -25.84 3.80
C PRO A 100 5.52 -25.12 3.52
N VAL A 101 6.34 -25.64 2.59
CA VAL A 101 7.59 -24.99 2.15
C VAL A 101 7.35 -23.58 1.59
N THR A 102 6.15 -23.32 1.08
CA THR A 102 5.79 -21.99 0.56
C THR A 102 5.80 -20.89 1.62
N ILE A 103 5.79 -21.22 2.91
CA ILE A 103 5.93 -20.26 4.02
C ILE A 103 7.28 -19.50 3.94
N PHE A 104 8.32 -20.14 3.40
CA PHE A 104 9.62 -19.48 3.22
C PHE A 104 9.60 -18.35 2.18
N PHE A 105 8.64 -18.38 1.22
CA PHE A 105 8.46 -17.25 0.31
C PHE A 105 7.90 -16.02 1.04
N GLY A 106 7.02 -16.23 2.02
CA GLY A 106 6.57 -15.15 2.91
C GLY A 106 7.74 -14.56 3.71
N GLY A 107 8.59 -15.42 4.29
CA GLY A 107 9.81 -14.98 4.96
C GLY A 107 10.77 -14.21 4.05
N ALA A 108 10.94 -14.65 2.80
CA ALA A 108 11.77 -13.93 1.82
C ALA A 108 11.18 -12.56 1.45
N ALA A 109 9.85 -12.44 1.37
CA ALA A 109 9.19 -11.16 1.10
C ALA A 109 9.43 -10.14 2.23
N GLN A 110 9.53 -10.58 3.48
CA GLN A 110 9.84 -9.70 4.62
C GLN A 110 11.22 -9.04 4.50
N LEU A 111 12.16 -9.66 3.80
CA LEU A 111 13.49 -9.09 3.57
C LEU A 111 13.40 -7.71 2.89
N GLY A 112 12.45 -7.53 1.97
CA GLY A 112 12.19 -6.26 1.31
C GLY A 112 11.81 -5.15 2.28
N ILE A 113 11.00 -5.45 3.30
CA ILE A 113 10.60 -4.51 4.35
C ILE A 113 11.83 -4.02 5.13
N PHE A 114 12.69 -4.95 5.57
CA PHE A 114 13.89 -4.60 6.33
C PHE A 114 14.88 -3.81 5.49
N VAL A 115 15.07 -4.18 4.22
CA VAL A 115 15.94 -3.42 3.30
C VAL A 115 15.41 -2.00 3.10
N ALA A 116 14.12 -1.82 2.87
CA ALA A 116 13.52 -0.49 2.71
C ALA A 116 13.64 0.35 4.00
N MET A 117 13.43 -0.26 5.17
CA MET A 117 13.63 0.38 6.46
C MET A 117 15.08 0.83 6.67
N LEU A 118 16.05 -0.04 6.36
CA LEU A 118 17.47 0.29 6.48
C LEU A 118 17.87 1.40 5.51
N LEU A 119 17.36 1.39 4.27
CA LEU A 119 17.60 2.48 3.31
C LEU A 119 17.01 3.81 3.80
N ALA A 120 15.82 3.80 4.41
CA ALA A 120 15.24 4.99 5.02
C ALA A 120 16.12 5.52 6.17
N LEU A 121 16.65 4.62 7.02
CA LEU A 121 17.60 5.00 8.08
C LEU A 121 18.93 5.52 7.52
N CYS A 122 19.41 4.95 6.41
CA CYS A 122 20.61 5.45 5.74
C CYS A 122 20.47 6.89 5.22
N ALA A 123 19.25 7.36 4.95
CA ALA A 123 19.03 8.75 4.59
C ALA A 123 19.44 9.73 5.70
N ASN A 124 19.48 9.28 6.96
CA ASN A 124 19.98 10.07 8.10
C ASN A 124 21.49 10.40 8.02
N PHE A 125 22.27 9.66 7.20
CA PHE A 125 23.66 10.03 6.91
C PHE A 125 23.77 11.27 6.01
N ILE A 126 22.75 11.54 5.20
CA ILE A 126 22.70 12.70 4.32
C ILE A 126 22.12 13.90 5.08
N GLN A 127 21.03 13.67 5.79
CA GLN A 127 20.39 14.67 6.62
C GLN A 127 20.13 14.08 8.01
N PRO A 128 20.85 14.50 9.06
CA PRO A 128 20.68 13.98 10.41
C PRO A 128 19.24 14.11 10.89
N GLU A 129 18.76 13.07 11.57
CA GLU A 129 17.41 13.01 12.17
C GLU A 129 16.24 13.16 11.19
N LEU A 130 16.46 12.85 9.89
CA LEU A 130 15.42 12.91 8.87
C LEU A 130 14.26 11.94 9.19
N PHE A 131 14.60 10.71 9.60
CA PHE A 131 13.64 9.69 9.99
C PHE A 131 14.02 9.05 11.31
N SER A 132 13.08 9.01 12.26
CA SER A 132 13.16 8.16 13.44
C SER A 132 13.04 6.68 13.06
N LEU A 133 13.39 5.77 13.99
CA LEU A 133 13.25 4.33 13.77
C LEU A 133 11.80 3.93 13.47
N LYS A 134 10.81 4.56 14.12
CA LYS A 134 9.39 4.31 13.89
C LYS A 134 8.95 4.77 12.51
N GLU A 135 9.39 5.95 12.08
CA GLU A 135 9.09 6.47 10.74
C GLU A 135 9.75 5.63 9.65
N ALA A 136 10.99 5.21 9.85
CA ALA A 136 11.68 4.29 8.94
C ALA A 136 10.99 2.92 8.86
N ALA A 137 10.47 2.39 9.97
CA ALA A 137 9.68 1.16 9.98
C ALA A 137 8.36 1.33 9.21
N ALA A 138 7.68 2.47 9.37
CA ALA A 138 6.46 2.79 8.60
C ALA A 138 6.73 2.95 7.09
N ILE A 139 7.90 3.46 6.71
CA ILE A 139 8.34 3.50 5.30
C ILE A 139 8.66 2.07 4.82
N GLY A 140 9.35 1.30 5.64
CA GLY A 140 9.74 -0.09 5.32
C GLY A 140 8.54 -0.98 5.02
N ILE A 141 7.44 -0.83 5.75
CA ILE A 141 6.24 -1.67 5.58
C ILE A 141 5.61 -1.56 4.19
N ILE A 142 5.88 -0.48 3.44
CA ILE A 142 5.46 -0.35 2.04
C ILE A 142 6.01 -1.52 1.20
N GLY A 143 7.18 -2.04 1.55
CA GLY A 143 7.81 -3.19 0.90
C GLY A 143 7.02 -4.50 1.03
N ALA A 144 6.04 -4.59 1.93
CA ALA A 144 5.12 -5.72 2.02
C ALA A 144 4.13 -5.79 0.86
N ALA A 145 4.01 -4.73 0.04
CA ALA A 145 3.02 -4.58 -1.02
C ALA A 145 1.58 -4.74 -0.52
N ASP A 146 1.31 -4.25 0.69
CA ASP A 146 0.00 -4.26 1.34
C ASP A 146 -0.39 -2.84 1.76
N GLY A 147 -1.29 -2.24 1.01
CA GLY A 147 -1.76 -0.87 1.21
C GLY A 147 -2.43 -0.65 2.58
N PRO A 148 -3.41 -1.48 2.97
CA PRO A 148 -4.09 -1.36 4.26
C PRO A 148 -3.13 -1.44 5.45
N THR A 149 -2.20 -2.39 5.46
CA THR A 149 -1.16 -2.52 6.50
C THR A 149 -0.28 -1.26 6.55
N SER A 150 0.08 -0.71 5.38
CA SER A 150 0.88 0.52 5.30
C SER A 150 0.15 1.72 5.91
N ILE A 151 -1.16 1.84 5.72
CA ILE A 151 -1.97 2.89 6.34
C ILE A 151 -2.02 2.69 7.86
N TYR A 152 -2.32 1.47 8.31
CA TYR A 152 -2.45 1.16 9.72
C TYR A 152 -1.14 1.44 10.48
N VAL A 153 -0.03 0.88 10.02
CA VAL A 153 1.30 1.07 10.62
C VAL A 153 1.76 2.53 10.51
N GLY A 154 1.51 3.17 9.34
CA GLY A 154 1.84 4.57 9.11
C GLY A 154 1.12 5.50 10.08
N LYS A 155 -0.15 5.23 10.39
CA LYS A 155 -0.92 6.01 11.36
C LYS A 155 -0.33 5.92 12.78
N ILE A 156 0.11 4.73 13.20
CA ILE A 156 0.65 4.48 14.55
C ILE A 156 2.09 5.01 14.68
N PHE A 157 2.94 4.74 13.68
CA PHE A 157 4.38 4.99 13.78
C PHE A 157 4.84 6.30 13.14
N ALA A 158 4.12 6.78 12.12
CA ALA A 158 4.49 7.94 11.32
C ALA A 158 3.27 8.79 10.92
N PRO A 159 2.45 9.29 11.88
CA PRO A 159 1.23 10.05 11.55
C PRO A 159 1.52 11.26 10.64
N LYS A 160 2.69 11.87 10.78
CA LYS A 160 3.16 12.98 9.93
C LYS A 160 3.31 12.61 8.46
N TYR A 161 3.64 11.34 8.18
CA TYR A 161 3.90 10.83 6.84
C TYR A 161 2.81 9.91 6.30
N ILE A 162 1.65 9.80 6.95
CA ILE A 162 0.59 8.88 6.55
C ILE A 162 0.12 9.09 5.11
N ALA A 163 -0.02 10.35 4.69
CA ALA A 163 -0.47 10.66 3.33
C ALA A 163 0.54 10.21 2.26
N PRO A 164 1.84 10.59 2.31
CA PRO A 164 2.82 10.09 1.35
C PRO A 164 3.04 8.58 1.44
N ILE A 165 2.99 7.96 2.64
CA ILE A 165 3.09 6.50 2.80
C ILE A 165 1.92 5.82 2.09
N THR A 166 0.70 6.29 2.27
CA THR A 166 -0.50 5.74 1.63
C THR A 166 -0.40 5.82 0.11
N VAL A 167 -0.06 6.99 -0.43
CA VAL A 167 0.09 7.17 -1.88
C VAL A 167 1.20 6.28 -2.43
N ALA A 168 2.34 6.20 -1.77
CA ALA A 168 3.46 5.36 -2.18
C ALA A 168 3.10 3.88 -2.18
N ALA A 169 2.43 3.39 -1.11
CA ALA A 169 2.04 1.98 -0.98
C ALA A 169 1.09 1.55 -2.10
N TYR A 170 0.02 2.30 -2.35
CA TYR A 170 -0.94 1.95 -3.40
C TYR A 170 -0.38 2.15 -4.80
N SER A 171 0.42 3.19 -5.04
CA SER A 171 1.11 3.40 -6.32
C SER A 171 2.11 2.28 -6.60
N TYR A 172 2.86 1.83 -5.59
CA TYR A 172 3.77 0.69 -5.68
C TYR A 172 3.02 -0.58 -6.05
N MET A 173 1.93 -0.91 -5.35
CA MET A 173 1.10 -2.08 -5.67
C MET A 173 0.62 -2.07 -7.12
N ALA A 174 0.13 -0.92 -7.59
CA ALA A 174 -0.35 -0.77 -8.95
C ALA A 174 0.76 -0.90 -10.01
N LEU A 175 2.02 -0.63 -9.65
CA LEU A 175 3.18 -0.74 -10.54
C LEU A 175 3.86 -2.12 -10.49
N VAL A 176 3.51 -2.99 -9.54
CA VAL A 176 4.09 -4.34 -9.42
C VAL A 176 4.03 -5.14 -10.74
N PRO A 177 2.91 -5.16 -11.50
CA PRO A 177 2.84 -5.86 -12.79
C PRO A 177 3.87 -5.39 -13.83
N ILE A 178 4.39 -4.17 -13.68
CA ILE A 178 5.40 -3.59 -14.56
C ILE A 178 6.80 -3.92 -14.07
N ILE A 179 7.01 -3.83 -12.77
CA ILE A 179 8.33 -3.98 -12.12
C ILE A 179 8.72 -5.46 -12.07
N GLN A 180 7.78 -6.34 -11.78
CA GLN A 180 8.03 -7.76 -11.58
C GLN A 180 8.65 -8.48 -12.81
N PRO A 181 8.14 -8.33 -14.05
CA PRO A 181 8.69 -9.05 -15.20
C PRO A 181 10.16 -8.72 -15.52
N PRO A 182 10.62 -7.46 -15.51
CA PRO A 182 12.04 -7.14 -15.66
C PRO A 182 12.91 -7.76 -14.57
N VAL A 183 12.49 -7.70 -13.30
CA VAL A 183 13.22 -8.27 -12.16
C VAL A 183 13.33 -9.79 -12.30
N ILE A 184 12.24 -10.48 -12.65
CA ILE A 184 12.26 -11.92 -12.91
C ILE A 184 13.25 -12.25 -14.04
N ARG A 185 13.26 -11.47 -15.12
CA ARG A 185 14.18 -11.68 -16.24
C ARG A 185 15.63 -11.45 -15.88
N LEU A 186 15.91 -10.54 -14.96
CA LEU A 186 17.25 -10.24 -14.46
C LEU A 186 17.77 -11.38 -13.58
N LEU A 187 16.92 -11.93 -12.71
CA LEU A 187 17.28 -12.91 -11.70
C LEU A 187 17.21 -14.37 -12.20
N THR A 188 16.59 -14.62 -13.35
CA THR A 188 16.38 -15.98 -13.87
C THR A 188 16.91 -16.15 -15.27
N SER A 189 17.47 -17.34 -15.57
CA SER A 189 17.89 -17.73 -16.91
C SER A 189 16.69 -18.05 -17.84
N LYS A 190 16.92 -18.06 -19.15
CA LYS A 190 15.89 -18.49 -20.12
C LYS A 190 15.47 -19.95 -19.94
N GLN A 191 16.37 -20.80 -19.44
CA GLN A 191 16.09 -22.22 -19.19
C GLN A 191 15.15 -22.39 -18.01
N GLU A 192 15.44 -21.72 -16.88
CA GLU A 192 14.58 -21.72 -15.68
C GLU A 192 13.16 -21.23 -15.98
N ARG A 193 13.02 -20.18 -16.79
CA ARG A 193 11.70 -19.67 -17.18
C ARG A 193 10.89 -20.59 -18.09
N ARG A 194 11.50 -21.62 -18.68
CA ARG A 194 10.85 -22.65 -19.51
C ARG A 194 10.42 -23.88 -18.74
N ILE A 195 10.80 -24.01 -17.48
CA ILE A 195 10.36 -25.11 -16.61
C ILE A 195 8.84 -25.08 -16.50
N ARG A 196 8.19 -26.12 -16.97
CA ARG A 196 6.74 -26.29 -16.79
C ARG A 196 6.49 -26.71 -15.34
N MET A 197 5.82 -25.87 -14.61
CA MET A 197 5.29 -26.25 -13.30
C MET A 197 3.96 -26.98 -13.53
N PRO A 198 3.85 -28.28 -13.19
CA PRO A 198 2.57 -28.97 -13.29
C PRO A 198 1.56 -28.27 -12.36
N ALA A 199 0.33 -28.11 -12.87
CA ALA A 199 -0.75 -27.69 -12.00
C ALA A 199 -0.82 -28.69 -10.85
N GLN A 200 -0.74 -28.20 -9.61
CA GLN A 200 -0.82 -29.07 -8.43
C GLN A 200 -2.11 -29.86 -8.49
N GLY A 201 -2.00 -31.19 -8.42
CA GLY A 201 -3.17 -32.04 -8.30
C GLY A 201 -4.04 -31.52 -7.14
N LYS A 202 -5.36 -31.60 -7.32
CA LYS A 202 -6.34 -31.19 -6.31
C LYS A 202 -6.19 -32.05 -5.03
N THR A 203 -5.14 -31.80 -4.25
CA THR A 203 -5.09 -32.27 -2.87
C THR A 203 -6.17 -31.49 -2.13
N SER A 204 -7.32 -32.11 -1.95
CA SER A 204 -8.45 -31.48 -1.30
C SER A 204 -8.17 -31.34 0.20
N VAL A 205 -7.75 -30.16 0.60
CA VAL A 205 -7.75 -29.80 2.03
C VAL A 205 -9.19 -29.82 2.53
N SER A 206 -9.44 -30.53 3.63
CA SER A 206 -10.79 -30.64 4.17
C SER A 206 -11.34 -29.25 4.53
N ARG A 207 -12.65 -29.05 4.36
CA ARG A 207 -13.32 -27.77 4.70
C ARG A 207 -13.07 -27.37 6.16
N ARG A 208 -13.02 -28.33 7.06
CA ARG A 208 -12.75 -28.09 8.50
C ARG A 208 -11.36 -27.46 8.70
N VAL A 209 -10.34 -28.00 8.07
CA VAL A 209 -8.97 -27.49 8.19
C VAL A 209 -8.88 -26.08 7.62
N ARG A 210 -9.50 -25.77 6.47
CA ARG A 210 -9.51 -24.43 5.88
C ARG A 210 -10.16 -23.38 6.78
N ILE A 211 -11.18 -23.75 7.56
CA ILE A 211 -11.84 -22.85 8.50
C ILE A 211 -11.05 -22.72 9.81
N LEU A 212 -10.53 -23.81 10.33
CA LEU A 212 -9.84 -23.81 11.63
C LEU A 212 -8.43 -23.21 11.55
N PHE A 213 -7.75 -23.34 10.41
CA PHE A 213 -6.38 -22.86 10.25
C PHE A 213 -6.21 -21.37 10.52
N PRO A 214 -6.95 -20.45 9.87
CA PRO A 214 -6.81 -19.02 10.14
C PRO A 214 -7.18 -18.68 11.59
N ILE A 215 -8.19 -19.30 12.17
CA ILE A 215 -8.59 -19.07 13.57
C ILE A 215 -7.46 -19.45 14.53
N VAL A 216 -6.86 -20.62 14.34
CA VAL A 216 -5.75 -21.09 15.20
C VAL A 216 -4.53 -20.17 15.02
N VAL A 217 -4.19 -19.80 13.79
CA VAL A 217 -3.07 -18.90 13.51
C VAL A 217 -3.30 -17.53 14.17
N THR A 218 -4.51 -16.96 14.05
CA THR A 218 -4.86 -15.68 14.70
C THR A 218 -4.72 -15.75 16.22
N ILE A 219 -5.23 -16.83 16.85
CA ILE A 219 -5.12 -17.01 18.31
C ILE A 219 -3.65 -17.12 18.73
N LEU A 220 -2.86 -17.94 18.04
CA LEU A 220 -1.44 -18.13 18.36
C LEU A 220 -0.64 -16.82 18.16
N ALA A 221 -0.87 -16.13 17.05
CA ALA A 221 -0.22 -14.86 16.77
C ALA A 221 -0.64 -13.78 17.77
N GLY A 222 -1.91 -13.71 18.14
CA GLY A 222 -2.42 -12.79 19.14
C GLY A 222 -1.88 -13.03 20.54
N ILE A 223 -1.61 -14.28 20.91
CA ILE A 223 -0.95 -14.61 22.20
C ILE A 223 0.52 -14.13 22.18
N VAL A 224 1.22 -14.31 21.07
CA VAL A 224 2.63 -13.92 20.92
C VAL A 224 2.78 -12.40 20.79
N SER A 225 1.90 -11.76 20.04
CA SER A 225 1.92 -10.30 19.78
C SER A 225 0.48 -9.77 19.83
N PRO A 226 -0.02 -9.38 21.02
CA PRO A 226 -1.38 -8.86 21.17
C PRO A 226 -1.70 -7.65 20.27
N GLU A 227 -0.70 -6.79 20.04
CA GLU A 227 -0.85 -5.59 19.21
C GLU A 227 -1.09 -5.91 17.72
N SER A 228 -0.64 -7.08 17.24
CA SER A 228 -0.83 -7.52 15.86
C SER A 228 -2.21 -8.15 15.61
N THR A 229 -3.01 -8.37 16.67
CA THR A 229 -4.30 -9.06 16.56
C THR A 229 -5.27 -8.35 15.61
N ALA A 230 -5.25 -7.02 15.57
CA ALA A 230 -6.08 -6.23 14.66
C ALA A 230 -5.71 -6.40 13.17
N LEU A 231 -4.46 -6.80 12.88
CA LEU A 231 -3.98 -7.03 11.50
C LEU A 231 -4.20 -8.48 11.04
N ILE A 232 -4.16 -9.43 11.97
CA ILE A 232 -4.18 -10.87 11.66
C ILE A 232 -5.59 -11.44 11.81
N GLY A 233 -6.39 -10.89 12.71
CA GLY A 233 -7.76 -11.34 13.02
C GLY A 233 -8.79 -10.87 12.05
#